data_c9d82161afb3f1661d03322a4c159406
#
_entry.id   c9d82161afb3f1661d03322a4c159406
#
_cell.length_a   1.000
_cell.length_b   1.000
_cell.length_c   1.000
_cell.angle_alpha   90.00
_cell.angle_beta   90.00
_cell.angle_gamma   90.00
#
_symmetry.space_group_name_H-M   'P 1'
#
loop_
_entity.id
_entity.type
_entity.pdbx_description
1 polymer ?
#
loop_
_entity_poly.entity_id
_entity_poly.type
_entity_poly.pdbx_seq_one_letter_code
_entity_poly.pdbx_strand_id
1 'polypeptide(L)'
;DASKMTYQQAALCEPFTIGLQANWRGDVRPGDVVLVHGGGPIGLIVANIAKSRGATVIVSEPNESRLAMAKDFGADYSINPMKEDLDAFINKLTDGEGVNVIFEAAGVPALLAHATSQLSPAGRLVAMTFGKEPIPVNFKEINAKELTILGTRHQYQKFPEVVKILPDHLKEVDEITTHVFKAEDFQKAFDTLADRNSGAGKVVLTFA
;
A
#
# COMPACT_ATOMS: atom_id res chain seq x y z
N ASP A 1 -5.37 21.00 -12.00
CA ASP A 1 -5.78 22.31 -11.53
C ASP A 1 -5.56 22.39 -10.01
N ALA A 2 -4.51 23.10 -9.58
CA ALA A 2 -4.16 23.26 -8.16
C ALA A 2 -5.20 24.09 -7.37
N SER A 3 -6.17 24.70 -8.02
CA SER A 3 -7.21 25.51 -7.35
C SER A 3 -8.17 24.67 -6.49
N LYS A 4 -8.16 23.36 -6.66
CA LYS A 4 -9.02 22.42 -5.90
C LYS A 4 -8.34 21.82 -4.67
N MET A 5 -7.07 22.13 -4.42
CA MET A 5 -6.28 21.55 -3.35
C MET A 5 -5.48 22.62 -2.61
N THR A 6 -5.29 22.44 -1.31
CA THR A 6 -4.30 23.21 -0.55
C THR A 6 -2.89 22.77 -0.95
N TYR A 7 -1.86 23.58 -0.63
CA TYR A 7 -0.46 23.18 -0.86
C TYR A 7 -0.09 21.92 -0.08
N GLN A 8 -0.62 21.75 1.12
CA GLN A 8 -0.41 20.56 1.94
C GLN A 8 -0.98 19.30 1.27
N GLN A 9 -2.21 19.40 0.74
CA GLN A 9 -2.82 18.31 -0.03
C GLN A 9 -2.05 18.03 -1.32
N ALA A 10 -1.62 19.06 -2.04
CA ALA A 10 -0.85 18.91 -3.27
C ALA A 10 0.52 18.24 -3.04
N ALA A 11 1.13 18.40 -1.86
CA ALA A 11 2.37 17.72 -1.50
C ALA A 11 2.21 16.19 -1.49
N LEU A 12 1.01 15.68 -1.27
CA LEU A 12 0.71 14.24 -1.28
C LEU A 12 0.59 13.66 -2.71
N CYS A 13 0.66 14.49 -3.76
CA CYS A 13 0.74 13.98 -5.13
C CYS A 13 1.88 12.97 -5.28
N GLU A 14 3.07 13.23 -4.67
CA GLU A 14 4.22 12.34 -4.81
C GLU A 14 3.93 10.93 -4.27
N PRO A 15 3.53 10.73 -3.00
CA PRO A 15 3.23 9.38 -2.51
C PRO A 15 2.07 8.70 -3.25
N PHE A 16 1.09 9.44 -3.74
CA PHE A 16 0.03 8.86 -4.59
C PHE A 16 0.58 8.37 -5.94
N THR A 17 1.62 9.01 -6.50
CA THR A 17 2.28 8.49 -7.71
C THR A 17 2.93 7.12 -7.47
N ILE A 18 3.45 6.87 -6.26
CA ILE A 18 4.04 5.58 -5.89
C ILE A 18 2.96 4.49 -5.87
N GLY A 19 1.82 4.76 -5.23
CA GLY A 19 0.69 3.82 -5.21
C GLY A 19 0.13 3.54 -6.60
N LEU A 20 -0.01 4.59 -7.42
CA LEU A 20 -0.46 4.45 -8.81
C LEU A 20 0.52 3.62 -9.65
N GLN A 21 1.84 3.85 -9.49
CA GLN A 21 2.88 3.07 -10.15
C GLN A 21 2.83 1.60 -9.73
N ALA A 22 2.67 1.32 -8.43
CA ALA A 22 2.58 -0.04 -7.93
C ALA A 22 1.37 -0.77 -8.55
N ASN A 23 0.19 -0.14 -8.53
CA ASN A 23 -1.02 -0.69 -9.13
C ASN A 23 -0.90 -0.92 -10.65
N TRP A 24 -0.21 -0.01 -11.35
CA TRP A 24 0.10 -0.20 -12.77
C TRP A 24 1.06 -1.37 -12.99
N ARG A 25 2.10 -1.53 -12.16
CA ARG A 25 3.02 -2.67 -12.21
C ARG A 25 2.32 -3.99 -11.95
N GLY A 26 1.42 -4.01 -10.96
CA GLY A 26 0.62 -5.17 -10.62
C GLY A 26 -0.53 -5.44 -11.60
N ASP A 27 -0.72 -4.57 -12.59
CA ASP A 27 -1.82 -4.66 -13.57
C ASP A 27 -3.17 -4.96 -12.90
N VAL A 28 -3.47 -4.19 -11.83
CA VAL A 28 -4.72 -4.37 -11.08
C VAL A 28 -5.92 -4.10 -11.96
N ARG A 29 -6.86 -5.04 -11.99
CA ARG A 29 -8.05 -5.04 -12.83
C ARG A 29 -9.32 -5.12 -12.00
N PRO A 30 -10.45 -4.67 -12.55
CA PRO A 30 -11.74 -4.89 -11.91
C PRO A 30 -11.99 -6.39 -11.65
N GLY A 31 -12.43 -6.70 -10.43
CA GLY A 31 -12.69 -8.08 -10.00
C GLY A 31 -11.48 -8.82 -9.41
N ASP A 32 -10.25 -8.27 -9.49
CA ASP A 32 -9.10 -8.84 -8.77
C ASP A 32 -9.35 -8.84 -7.25
N VAL A 33 -8.91 -9.88 -6.57
CA VAL A 33 -8.70 -9.89 -5.13
C VAL A 33 -7.26 -9.46 -4.86
N VAL A 34 -7.10 -8.37 -4.14
CA VAL A 34 -5.80 -7.72 -3.87
C VAL A 34 -5.48 -7.81 -2.38
N LEU A 35 -4.31 -8.32 -2.06
CA LEU A 35 -3.75 -8.29 -0.71
C LEU A 35 -2.65 -7.23 -0.62
N VAL A 36 -2.76 -6.34 0.37
CA VAL A 36 -1.71 -5.39 0.72
C VAL A 36 -1.13 -5.78 2.07
N HIS A 37 0.11 -6.22 2.10
CA HIS A 37 0.88 -6.39 3.32
C HIS A 37 1.44 -5.05 3.78
N GLY A 38 0.96 -4.57 4.92
CA GLY A 38 1.34 -3.30 5.53
C GLY A 38 0.31 -2.20 5.32
N GLY A 39 -0.26 -1.69 6.43
CA GLY A 39 -1.17 -0.54 6.51
C GLY A 39 -0.44 0.79 6.77
N GLY A 40 0.83 0.89 6.42
CA GLY A 40 1.54 2.17 6.44
C GLY A 40 1.05 3.11 5.32
N PRO A 41 1.50 4.38 5.30
CA PRO A 41 1.02 5.38 4.35
C PRO A 41 1.01 4.92 2.88
N ILE A 42 2.06 4.23 2.44
CA ILE A 42 2.14 3.75 1.06
C ILE A 42 1.19 2.58 0.82
N GLY A 43 1.10 1.64 1.77
CA GLY A 43 0.17 0.51 1.66
C GLY A 43 -1.28 0.96 1.59
N LEU A 44 -1.68 1.96 2.40
CA LEU A 44 -3.00 2.55 2.38
C LEU A 44 -3.32 3.22 1.03
N ILE A 45 -2.38 3.99 0.48
CA ILE A 45 -2.53 4.60 -0.85
C ILE A 45 -2.66 3.52 -1.94
N VAL A 46 -1.86 2.45 -1.86
CA VAL A 46 -1.98 1.31 -2.79
C VAL A 46 -3.35 0.67 -2.71
N ALA A 47 -3.86 0.43 -1.50
CA ALA A 47 -5.20 -0.12 -1.26
C ALA A 47 -6.30 0.77 -1.85
N ASN A 48 -6.22 2.08 -1.61
CA ASN A 48 -7.17 3.07 -2.12
C ASN A 48 -7.22 3.08 -3.66
N ILE A 49 -6.07 3.06 -4.32
CA ILE A 49 -6.01 3.02 -5.79
C ILE A 49 -6.48 1.66 -6.33
N ALA A 50 -6.14 0.54 -5.67
CA ALA A 50 -6.65 -0.78 -6.07
C ALA A 50 -8.19 -0.82 -5.98
N LYS A 51 -8.75 -0.27 -4.89
CA LYS A 51 -10.20 -0.16 -4.73
C LYS A 51 -10.85 0.68 -5.81
N SER A 52 -10.28 1.83 -6.16
CA SER A 52 -10.79 2.70 -7.23
C SER A 52 -10.76 2.02 -8.61
N ARG A 53 -9.93 0.99 -8.79
CA ARG A 53 -9.87 0.15 -10.00
C ARG A 53 -10.88 -1.00 -10.00
N GLY A 54 -11.70 -1.13 -8.95
CA GLY A 54 -12.75 -2.15 -8.85
C GLY A 54 -12.26 -3.49 -8.29
N ALA A 55 -11.15 -3.51 -7.58
CA ALA A 55 -10.66 -4.69 -6.86
C ALA A 55 -11.40 -4.89 -5.53
N THR A 56 -11.40 -6.12 -5.05
CA THR A 56 -11.68 -6.46 -3.64
C THR A 56 -10.35 -6.38 -2.89
N VAL A 57 -10.28 -5.55 -1.86
CA VAL A 57 -9.02 -5.21 -1.20
C VAL A 57 -8.97 -5.75 0.23
N ILE A 58 -7.91 -6.49 0.53
CA ILE A 58 -7.54 -6.97 1.86
C ILE A 58 -6.29 -6.20 2.30
N VAL A 59 -6.32 -5.59 3.48
CA VAL A 59 -5.13 -5.00 4.12
C VAL A 59 -4.76 -5.83 5.34
N SER A 60 -3.50 -6.28 5.40
CA SER A 60 -2.92 -7.00 6.54
C SER A 60 -1.94 -6.10 7.28
N GLU A 61 -2.25 -5.74 8.54
CA GLU A 61 -1.47 -4.81 9.36
C GLU A 61 -1.60 -5.17 10.85
N PRO A 62 -0.49 -5.37 11.58
CA PRO A 62 -0.54 -5.70 13.01
C PRO A 62 -0.88 -4.51 13.92
N ASN A 63 -0.65 -3.28 13.48
CA ASN A 63 -0.95 -2.08 14.26
C ASN A 63 -2.43 -1.70 14.14
N GLU A 64 -3.16 -1.72 15.24
CA GLU A 64 -4.61 -1.50 15.28
C GLU A 64 -5.03 -0.12 14.76
N SER A 65 -4.28 0.94 15.04
CA SER A 65 -4.62 2.29 14.58
C SER A 65 -4.46 2.42 13.07
N ARG A 66 -3.42 1.83 12.48
CA ARG A 66 -3.23 1.78 11.02
C ARG A 66 -4.26 0.88 10.36
N LEU A 67 -4.59 -0.25 11.01
CA LEU A 67 -5.60 -1.17 10.51
C LEU A 67 -6.99 -0.53 10.48
N ALA A 68 -7.32 0.29 11.48
CA ALA A 68 -8.57 1.04 11.50
C ALA A 68 -8.69 2.01 10.31
N MET A 69 -7.59 2.69 9.94
CA MET A 69 -7.55 3.60 8.78
C MET A 69 -7.75 2.85 7.45
N ALA A 70 -7.38 1.57 7.36
CA ALA A 70 -7.48 0.83 6.11
C ALA A 70 -8.89 0.81 5.52
N LYS A 71 -9.90 0.82 6.37
CA LYS A 71 -11.32 0.87 5.94
C LYS A 71 -11.65 2.19 5.22
N ASP A 72 -11.18 3.31 5.73
CA ASP A 72 -11.40 4.64 5.13
C ASP A 72 -10.66 4.75 3.79
N PHE A 73 -9.54 4.02 3.63
CA PHE A 73 -8.80 3.87 2.38
C PHE A 73 -9.37 2.81 1.43
N GLY A 74 -10.58 2.33 1.68
CA GLY A 74 -11.33 1.47 0.77
C GLY A 74 -11.01 -0.02 0.90
N ALA A 75 -10.33 -0.47 1.97
CA ALA A 75 -10.19 -1.89 2.22
C ALA A 75 -11.56 -2.52 2.50
N ASP A 76 -11.89 -3.58 1.78
CA ASP A 76 -13.09 -4.39 2.05
C ASP A 76 -12.89 -5.24 3.30
N TYR A 77 -11.63 -5.64 3.55
CA TYR A 77 -11.24 -6.44 4.70
C TYR A 77 -9.95 -5.92 5.31
N SER A 78 -9.93 -5.83 6.64
CA SER A 78 -8.78 -5.38 7.43
C SER A 78 -8.43 -6.46 8.44
N ILE A 79 -7.27 -7.11 8.29
CA ILE A 79 -6.88 -8.30 9.04
C ILE A 79 -5.65 -8.00 9.89
N ASN A 80 -5.75 -8.25 11.19
CA ASN A 80 -4.58 -8.25 12.06
C ASN A 80 -3.95 -9.66 12.10
N PRO A 81 -2.80 -9.88 11.42
CA PRO A 81 -2.19 -11.19 11.32
C PRO A 81 -1.65 -11.74 12.65
N MET A 82 -1.60 -10.91 13.70
CA MET A 82 -1.25 -11.34 15.06
C MET A 82 -2.45 -11.91 15.83
N LYS A 83 -3.66 -11.72 15.32
CA LYS A 83 -4.92 -12.13 15.96
C LYS A 83 -5.73 -13.11 15.11
N GLU A 84 -5.54 -13.06 13.79
CA GLU A 84 -6.32 -13.81 12.83
C GLU A 84 -5.41 -14.57 11.86
N ASP A 85 -5.82 -15.74 11.44
CA ASP A 85 -5.13 -16.53 10.41
C ASP A 85 -5.46 -15.96 9.04
N LEU A 86 -4.51 -15.20 8.48
CA LEU A 86 -4.66 -14.54 7.17
C LEU A 86 -4.80 -15.58 6.04
N ASP A 87 -4.08 -16.69 6.09
CA ASP A 87 -4.13 -17.72 5.04
C ASP A 87 -5.49 -18.43 5.05
N ALA A 88 -6.00 -18.76 6.23
CA ALA A 88 -7.35 -19.31 6.35
C ALA A 88 -8.42 -18.33 5.88
N PHE A 89 -8.24 -17.03 6.16
CA PHE A 89 -9.14 -15.98 5.65
C PHE A 89 -9.12 -15.89 4.12
N ILE A 90 -7.93 -15.84 3.51
CA ILE A 90 -7.76 -15.80 2.05
C ILE A 90 -8.41 -17.03 1.42
N ASN A 91 -8.11 -18.23 1.91
CA ASN A 91 -8.66 -19.47 1.39
C ASN A 91 -10.19 -19.48 1.44
N LYS A 92 -10.78 -19.00 2.52
CA LYS A 92 -12.24 -18.91 2.65
C LYS A 92 -12.85 -17.89 1.68
N LEU A 93 -12.21 -16.73 1.50
CA LEU A 93 -12.70 -15.65 0.64
C LEU A 93 -12.64 -16.03 -0.85
N THR A 94 -11.63 -16.81 -1.23
CA THR A 94 -11.31 -17.14 -2.63
C THR A 94 -11.61 -18.60 -3.01
N ASP A 95 -12.34 -19.32 -2.16
CA ASP A 95 -12.63 -20.75 -2.35
C ASP A 95 -11.36 -21.60 -2.59
N GLY A 96 -10.25 -21.21 -1.95
CA GLY A 96 -8.95 -21.89 -2.02
C GLY A 96 -8.08 -21.48 -3.22
N GLU A 97 -8.52 -20.59 -4.09
CA GLU A 97 -7.74 -20.16 -5.26
C GLU A 97 -6.56 -19.24 -4.89
N GLY A 98 -6.68 -18.45 -3.83
CA GLY A 98 -5.71 -17.42 -3.46
C GLY A 98 -6.03 -16.05 -4.10
N VAL A 99 -5.20 -15.04 -3.80
CA VAL A 99 -5.40 -13.67 -4.27
C VAL A 99 -4.74 -13.42 -5.62
N ASN A 100 -5.29 -12.51 -6.42
CA ASN A 100 -4.78 -12.22 -7.77
C ASN A 100 -3.52 -11.33 -7.74
N VAL A 101 -3.45 -10.40 -6.79
CA VAL A 101 -2.31 -9.49 -6.66
C VAL A 101 -1.92 -9.33 -5.19
N ILE A 102 -0.62 -9.40 -4.92
CA ILE A 102 -0.05 -9.06 -3.61
C ILE A 102 0.87 -7.86 -3.77
N PHE A 103 0.67 -6.85 -2.92
CA PHE A 103 1.60 -5.74 -2.70
C PHE A 103 2.32 -5.93 -1.37
N GLU A 104 3.65 -6.12 -1.41
CA GLU A 104 4.45 -6.18 -0.20
C GLU A 104 4.98 -4.79 0.13
N ALA A 105 4.32 -4.09 1.06
CA ALA A 105 4.62 -2.75 1.51
C ALA A 105 5.04 -2.68 2.99
N ALA A 106 5.19 -3.83 3.66
CA ALA A 106 5.56 -3.92 5.07
C ALA A 106 7.07 -3.95 5.30
N GLY A 107 7.85 -4.38 4.30
CA GLY A 107 9.30 -4.54 4.42
C GLY A 107 9.71 -5.75 5.26
N VAL A 108 8.88 -6.77 5.30
CA VAL A 108 9.12 -7.99 6.09
C VAL A 108 9.52 -9.14 5.16
N PRO A 109 10.78 -9.61 5.19
CA PRO A 109 11.27 -10.65 4.28
C PRO A 109 10.44 -11.94 4.29
N ALA A 110 9.93 -12.32 5.45
CA ALA A 110 9.09 -13.52 5.59
C ALA A 110 7.78 -13.42 4.81
N LEU A 111 7.20 -12.22 4.68
CA LEU A 111 5.96 -12.02 3.91
C LEU A 111 6.24 -12.19 2.41
N LEU A 112 7.36 -11.65 1.90
CA LEU A 112 7.77 -11.87 0.50
C LEU A 112 8.02 -13.36 0.21
N ALA A 113 8.70 -14.07 1.11
CA ALA A 113 8.97 -15.49 0.96
C ALA A 113 7.68 -16.34 0.95
N HIS A 114 6.66 -15.91 1.72
CA HIS A 114 5.38 -16.60 1.84
C HIS A 114 4.38 -16.24 0.74
N ALA A 115 4.53 -15.07 0.09
CA ALA A 115 3.55 -14.52 -0.85
C ALA A 115 3.17 -15.47 -2.00
N THR A 116 4.11 -16.31 -2.49
CA THR A 116 3.84 -17.25 -3.58
C THR A 116 2.79 -18.28 -3.23
N SER A 117 2.69 -18.68 -1.95
CA SER A 117 1.66 -19.62 -1.48
C SER A 117 0.26 -19.00 -1.46
N GLN A 118 0.17 -17.70 -1.19
CA GLN A 118 -1.10 -16.94 -1.08
C GLN A 118 -1.70 -16.53 -2.44
N LEU A 119 -0.86 -16.52 -3.50
CA LEU A 119 -1.29 -16.14 -4.86
C LEU A 119 -2.11 -17.22 -5.55
N SER A 120 -3.09 -16.79 -6.31
CA SER A 120 -3.84 -17.62 -7.27
C SER A 120 -2.96 -18.00 -8.47
N PRO A 121 -3.36 -18.99 -9.30
CA PRO A 121 -2.76 -19.18 -10.62
C PRO A 121 -2.72 -17.88 -11.44
N ALA A 122 -1.63 -17.65 -12.17
CA ALA A 122 -1.31 -16.41 -12.89
C ALA A 122 -1.27 -15.16 -12.00
N GLY A 123 -1.13 -15.33 -10.69
CA GLY A 123 -1.06 -14.24 -9.71
C GLY A 123 0.20 -13.39 -9.83
N ARG A 124 0.13 -12.18 -9.30
CA ARG A 124 1.16 -11.13 -9.44
C ARG A 124 1.63 -10.65 -8.08
N LEU A 125 2.92 -10.78 -7.78
CA LEU A 125 3.58 -10.22 -6.59
C LEU A 125 4.30 -8.94 -6.96
N VAL A 126 3.98 -7.85 -6.31
CA VAL A 126 4.68 -6.56 -6.45
C VAL A 126 5.48 -6.28 -5.18
N ALA A 127 6.79 -6.44 -5.26
CA ALA A 127 7.71 -6.10 -4.19
C ALA A 127 7.98 -4.59 -4.20
N MET A 128 7.65 -3.92 -3.09
CA MET A 128 7.74 -2.45 -2.95
C MET A 128 8.87 -2.02 -2.03
N THR A 129 9.38 -2.92 -1.22
CA THR A 129 10.35 -2.62 -0.17
C THR A 129 11.75 -3.06 -0.55
N PHE A 130 12.75 -2.48 0.15
CA PHE A 130 14.16 -2.74 -0.09
C PHE A 130 14.75 -3.48 1.10
N GLY A 131 15.04 -4.78 0.89
CA GLY A 131 15.87 -5.56 1.81
C GLY A 131 17.33 -5.53 1.40
N LYS A 132 18.24 -5.70 2.37
CA LYS A 132 19.68 -5.87 2.09
C LYS A 132 20.03 -7.33 1.82
N GLU A 133 19.28 -8.24 2.41
CA GLU A 133 19.54 -9.69 2.35
C GLU A 133 18.72 -10.35 1.25
N PRO A 134 19.27 -11.39 0.61
CA PRO A 134 18.52 -12.23 -0.31
C PRO A 134 17.32 -12.87 0.37
N ILE A 135 16.19 -12.91 -0.33
CA ILE A 135 14.96 -13.55 0.15
C ILE A 135 14.73 -14.81 -0.67
N PRO A 136 14.55 -15.99 -0.03
CA PRO A 136 14.26 -17.21 -0.75
C PRO A 136 12.88 -17.13 -1.41
N VAL A 137 12.79 -17.58 -2.65
CA VAL A 137 11.53 -17.73 -3.37
C VAL A 137 11.30 -19.18 -3.75
N ASN A 138 10.06 -19.63 -3.70
CA ASN A 138 9.68 -20.99 -4.07
C ASN A 138 9.48 -21.10 -5.59
N PHE A 139 10.53 -21.51 -6.31
CA PHE A 139 10.47 -21.66 -7.76
C PHE A 139 9.45 -22.71 -8.24
N LYS A 140 9.19 -23.73 -7.43
CA LYS A 140 8.16 -24.74 -7.76
C LYS A 140 6.78 -24.10 -7.83
N GLU A 141 6.45 -23.23 -6.87
CA GLU A 141 5.16 -22.49 -6.87
C GLU A 141 5.09 -21.49 -8.02
N ILE A 142 6.19 -20.77 -8.30
CA ILE A 142 6.24 -19.83 -9.41
C ILE A 142 5.88 -20.52 -10.71
N ASN A 143 6.51 -21.67 -11.00
CA ASN A 143 6.25 -22.42 -12.21
C ASN A 143 4.86 -23.09 -12.21
N ALA A 144 4.47 -23.70 -11.09
CA ALA A 144 3.20 -24.44 -11.01
C ALA A 144 1.97 -23.54 -11.14
N LYS A 145 2.07 -22.29 -10.66
CA LYS A 145 1.00 -21.30 -10.70
C LYS A 145 1.19 -20.23 -11.79
N GLU A 146 2.24 -20.29 -12.60
CA GLU A 146 2.59 -19.28 -13.63
C GLU A 146 2.68 -17.86 -13.06
N LEU A 147 3.31 -17.69 -11.89
CA LEU A 147 3.35 -16.43 -11.17
C LEU A 147 4.23 -15.40 -11.84
N THR A 148 3.84 -14.13 -11.70
CA THR A 148 4.66 -12.97 -12.08
C THR A 148 5.18 -12.27 -10.85
N ILE A 149 6.51 -12.13 -10.70
CA ILE A 149 7.14 -11.37 -9.60
C ILE A 149 7.72 -10.09 -10.17
N LEU A 150 7.34 -8.97 -9.60
CA LEU A 150 7.62 -7.63 -10.09
C LEU A 150 8.23 -6.76 -9.00
N GLY A 151 9.25 -5.99 -9.33
CA GLY A 151 9.72 -4.87 -8.52
C GLY A 151 9.02 -3.57 -8.94
N THR A 152 8.85 -2.67 -7.97
CA THR A 152 8.44 -1.29 -8.23
C THR A 152 9.29 -0.33 -7.41
N ARG A 153 9.58 0.84 -7.95
CA ARG A 153 10.32 1.89 -7.26
C ARG A 153 9.90 3.27 -7.77
N HIS A 154 9.62 4.18 -6.83
CA HIS A 154 9.19 5.54 -7.16
C HIS A 154 8.02 5.54 -8.17
N GLN A 155 8.13 6.32 -9.22
CA GLN A 155 7.11 6.44 -10.25
C GLN A 155 7.74 6.78 -11.62
N TYR A 156 7.03 6.44 -12.68
CA TYR A 156 7.37 6.87 -14.03
C TYR A 156 6.16 7.50 -14.69
N GLN A 157 6.24 8.81 -14.97
CA GLN A 157 5.21 9.60 -15.66
C GLN A 157 3.80 9.54 -15.00
N LYS A 158 3.72 9.36 -13.66
CA LYS A 158 2.43 9.23 -12.95
C LYS A 158 1.86 10.55 -12.43
N PHE A 159 2.65 11.62 -12.34
CA PHE A 159 2.16 12.92 -11.86
C PHE A 159 0.96 13.46 -12.65
N PRO A 160 0.94 13.44 -14.00
CA PRO A 160 -0.22 13.95 -14.75
C PRO A 160 -1.53 13.24 -14.44
N GLU A 161 -1.45 11.93 -14.13
CA GLU A 161 -2.61 11.13 -13.76
C GLU A 161 -3.03 11.43 -12.32
N VAL A 162 -2.08 11.44 -11.38
CA VAL A 162 -2.36 11.73 -9.96
C VAL A 162 -2.97 13.11 -9.77
N VAL A 163 -2.46 14.14 -10.42
CA VAL A 163 -3.03 15.50 -10.31
C VAL A 163 -4.51 15.56 -10.75
N LYS A 164 -4.94 14.64 -11.61
CA LYS A 164 -6.34 14.55 -12.03
C LYS A 164 -7.21 13.82 -11.02
N ILE A 165 -6.71 12.74 -10.42
CA ILE A 165 -7.49 11.90 -9.51
C ILE A 165 -7.44 12.36 -8.06
N LEU A 166 -6.35 12.99 -7.61
CA LEU A 166 -6.15 13.37 -6.21
C LEU A 166 -7.28 14.23 -5.62
N PRO A 167 -7.91 15.16 -6.38
CA PRO A 167 -9.07 15.91 -5.88
C PRO A 167 -10.26 15.04 -5.43
N ASP A 168 -10.36 13.81 -5.92
CA ASP A 168 -11.41 12.86 -5.54
C ASP A 168 -11.04 12.06 -4.28
N HIS A 169 -9.80 12.23 -3.77
CA HIS A 169 -9.22 11.52 -2.62
C HIS A 169 -8.78 12.45 -1.49
N LEU A 170 -9.33 13.65 -1.40
CA LEU A 170 -8.87 14.65 -0.42
C LEU A 170 -9.15 14.23 1.03
N LYS A 171 -10.19 13.45 1.27
CA LYS A 171 -10.47 12.89 2.60
C LYS A 171 -9.30 12.00 3.06
N GLU A 172 -8.88 11.08 2.23
CA GLU A 172 -7.78 10.15 2.49
C GLU A 172 -6.44 10.88 2.60
N VAL A 173 -6.24 11.92 1.79
CA VAL A 173 -5.06 12.80 1.86
C VAL A 173 -4.98 13.51 3.22
N ASP A 174 -6.09 14.09 3.69
CA ASP A 174 -6.15 14.78 4.97
C ASP A 174 -5.97 13.80 6.15
N GLU A 175 -6.55 12.61 6.07
CA GLU A 175 -6.44 11.59 7.11
C GLU A 175 -5.01 11.04 7.24
N ILE A 176 -4.31 10.81 6.12
CA ILE A 176 -2.94 10.30 6.15
C ILE A 176 -1.92 11.37 6.51
N THR A 177 -2.28 12.67 6.39
CA THR A 177 -1.46 13.81 6.79
C THR A 177 -1.60 14.06 8.27
N THR A 178 -0.92 13.27 9.08
CA THR A 178 -1.09 13.28 10.54
C THR A 178 -0.44 14.45 11.24
N HIS A 179 0.64 15.01 10.67
CA HIS A 179 1.42 16.08 11.28
C HIS A 179 1.82 17.13 10.25
N VAL A 180 1.69 18.38 10.65
CA VAL A 180 2.14 19.54 9.87
C VAL A 180 3.05 20.40 10.72
N PHE A 181 4.25 20.68 10.25
CA PHE A 181 5.22 21.54 10.93
C PHE A 181 5.60 22.71 10.03
N LYS A 182 6.05 23.81 10.64
CA LYS A 182 6.75 24.84 9.89
C LYS A 182 8.12 24.34 9.42
N ALA A 183 8.63 24.85 8.32
CA ALA A 183 9.94 24.42 7.80
C ALA A 183 11.08 24.63 8.80
N GLU A 184 10.99 25.67 9.66
CA GLU A 184 11.97 25.93 10.73
C GLU A 184 12.01 24.82 11.79
N ASP A 185 10.90 24.09 11.95
CA ASP A 185 10.76 22.98 12.90
C ASP A 185 11.11 21.62 12.27
N PHE A 186 11.87 21.60 11.16
CA PHE A 186 12.16 20.36 10.41
C PHE A 186 12.74 19.25 11.31
N GLN A 187 13.58 19.60 12.31
CA GLN A 187 14.14 18.59 13.20
C GLN A 187 13.05 17.87 14.00
N LYS A 188 12.06 18.60 14.54
CA LYS A 188 10.92 18.01 15.24
C LYS A 188 10.11 17.08 14.32
N ALA A 189 9.96 17.47 13.04
CA ALA A 189 9.28 16.65 12.06
C ALA A 189 10.00 15.31 11.82
N PHE A 190 11.34 15.33 11.71
CA PHE A 190 12.14 14.11 11.59
C PHE A 190 12.11 13.27 12.86
N ASP A 191 12.18 13.87 14.03
CA ASP A 191 12.08 13.18 15.32
C ASP A 191 10.73 12.50 15.47
N THR A 192 9.64 13.17 15.04
CA THR A 192 8.28 12.60 15.00
C THR A 192 8.21 11.39 14.08
N LEU A 193 8.82 11.44 12.89
CA LEU A 193 8.87 10.30 11.96
C LEU A 193 9.70 9.13 12.48
N ALA A 194 10.76 9.42 13.24
CA ALA A 194 11.64 8.41 13.82
C ALA A 194 11.01 7.70 15.02
N ASP A 195 10.12 8.37 15.74
CA ASP A 195 9.40 7.79 16.87
C ASP A 195 8.26 6.89 16.39
N ARG A 196 8.42 5.58 16.56
CA ARG A 196 7.41 4.56 16.19
C ARG A 196 6.10 4.70 16.97
N ASN A 197 6.09 5.40 18.09
CA ASN A 197 4.92 5.61 18.95
C ASN A 197 4.20 6.93 18.66
N SER A 198 4.74 7.77 17.79
CA SER A 198 4.16 9.08 17.45
C SER A 198 2.83 9.02 16.73
N GLY A 199 2.47 7.85 16.15
CA GLY A 199 1.33 7.73 15.26
C GLY A 199 1.52 8.41 13.90
N ALA A 200 2.74 8.83 13.55
CA ALA A 200 3.01 9.53 12.32
C ALA A 200 2.69 8.67 11.08
N GLY A 201 1.80 9.19 10.24
CA GLY A 201 1.57 8.76 8.87
C GLY A 201 2.45 9.57 7.93
N LYS A 202 1.87 10.56 7.25
CA LYS A 202 2.64 11.56 6.48
C LYS A 202 2.86 12.83 7.31
N VAL A 203 4.07 13.33 7.28
CA VAL A 203 4.46 14.59 7.90
C VAL A 203 4.75 15.61 6.81
N VAL A 204 4.10 16.77 6.89
CA VAL A 204 4.23 17.84 5.90
C VAL A 204 4.93 19.04 6.53
N LEU A 205 5.87 19.62 5.80
CA LEU A 205 6.51 20.90 6.15
C LEU A 205 5.86 22.03 5.36
N THR A 206 5.55 23.13 6.02
CA THR A 206 5.00 24.33 5.39
C THR A 206 6.04 25.44 5.37
N PHE A 207 6.17 26.08 4.25
CA PHE A 207 6.93 27.32 4.04
C PHE A 207 5.92 28.46 4.07
N ALA A 208 5.98 29.30 5.08
CA ALA A 208 4.99 30.31 5.47
C ALA A 208 4.16 30.93 4.37
#